data_6d856bd5e4e0125890478f21c5792b2d
#
_entry.id   6d856bd5e4e0125890478f21c5792b2d
#
_cell.length_a   1.000
_cell.length_b   1.000
_cell.length_c   1.000
_cell.angle_alpha   90.00
_cell.angle_beta   90.00
_cell.angle_gamma   90.00
#
_symmetry.space_group_name_H-M   'P 1'
#
loop_
_entity.id
_entity.type
_entity.pdbx_description
1 polymer ?
#
loop_
_entity_poly.entity_id
_entity_poly.type
_entity_poly.pdbx_seq_one_letter_code
_entity_poly.pdbx_strand_id
1 'polypeptide(L)' 'MPSEAASLEDRRMTIFDALAQDGTRERLRFETQAEADIAADQRREAGHCIYWIVWAETLQRFVSIPEE' A
#
# COMPACT_ATOMS: atom_id res chain seq x y z
N MET A 1 16.72 -14.03 -16.20
CA MET A 1 15.80 -13.52 -15.44
C MET A 1 16.02 -12.16 -15.03
N PRO A 2 15.25 -11.42 -15.38
CA PRO A 2 15.48 -10.04 -15.17
C PRO A 2 15.33 -9.69 -13.73
N SER A 3 16.36 -9.15 -13.22
CA SER A 3 16.29 -8.67 -11.88
C SER A 3 15.32 -7.54 -11.78
N GLU A 4 15.01 -6.94 -12.90
CA GLU A 4 14.05 -5.89 -12.89
C GLU A 4 12.69 -6.37 -12.50
N ALA A 5 12.29 -7.52 -13.00
CA ALA A 5 11.02 -8.08 -12.67
C ALA A 5 10.97 -8.43 -11.19
N ALA A 6 12.05 -8.96 -10.66
CA ALA A 6 12.10 -9.28 -9.27
C ALA A 6 11.98 -8.04 -8.42
N SER A 7 12.63 -6.99 -8.89
CA SER A 7 12.57 -5.74 -8.18
C SER A 7 11.17 -5.19 -8.10
N LEU A 8 10.42 -5.30 -9.19
CA LEU A 8 9.06 -4.85 -9.22
C LEU A 8 8.19 -5.64 -8.27
N GLU A 9 8.44 -6.94 -8.21
CA GLU A 9 7.69 -7.76 -7.30
C GLU A 9 7.96 -7.39 -5.87
N ASP A 10 9.21 -7.09 -5.56
CA ASP A 10 9.55 -6.70 -4.22
C ASP A 10 8.90 -5.40 -3.83
N ARG A 11 8.53 -4.61 -4.81
CA ARG A 11 7.91 -3.32 -4.53
C ARG A 11 6.41 -3.34 -4.63
N ARG A 12 5.84 -4.52 -4.83
CA ARG A 12 4.39 -4.56 -4.97
C ARG A 12 3.75 -4.04 -3.69
N MET A 13 2.67 -3.33 -3.88
CA MET A 13 2.00 -2.68 -2.78
C MET A 13 0.87 -3.54 -2.30
N THR A 14 1.11 -4.29 -1.24
CA THR A 14 0.11 -5.19 -0.69
C THR A 14 -0.32 -4.79 0.71
N ILE A 15 0.22 -3.71 1.24
CA ILE A 15 -0.13 -3.23 2.56
C ILE A 15 -0.43 -1.74 2.46
N PHE A 16 -1.51 -1.32 3.06
CA PHE A 16 -1.81 0.11 3.10
C PHE A 16 -2.51 0.47 4.38
N ASP A 17 -2.43 1.76 4.72
CA ASP A 17 -3.17 2.32 5.83
C ASP A 17 -4.33 3.11 5.26
N ALA A 18 -5.50 2.91 5.81
CA ALA A 18 -6.68 3.65 5.41
C ALA A 18 -7.01 4.63 6.52
N LEU A 19 -7.00 5.91 6.20
CA LEU A 19 -7.27 6.95 7.18
C LEU A 19 -8.67 7.47 6.96
N ALA A 20 -9.53 7.27 7.94
CA ALA A 20 -10.91 7.73 7.84
C ALA A 20 -10.99 9.21 8.13
N GLN A 21 -12.14 9.79 7.79
CA GLN A 21 -12.32 11.22 7.99
C GLN A 21 -12.31 11.61 9.45
N ASP A 22 -12.67 10.69 10.32
CA ASP A 22 -12.68 10.97 11.75
C ASP A 22 -11.31 10.79 12.39
N GLY A 23 -10.28 10.46 11.58
CA GLY A 23 -8.94 10.30 12.09
C GLY A 23 -8.55 8.87 12.40
N THR A 24 -9.48 7.94 12.29
CA THR A 24 -9.18 6.54 12.54
C THR A 24 -8.27 5.99 11.46
N ARG A 25 -7.25 5.27 11.86
CA ARG A 25 -6.28 4.71 10.92
C ARG A 25 -6.27 3.21 11.06
N GLU A 26 -6.34 2.53 9.92
CA GLU A 26 -6.40 1.08 9.90
C GLU A 26 -5.40 0.54 8.91
N ARG A 27 -4.60 -0.45 9.33
CA ARG A 27 -3.63 -1.06 8.41
C ARG A 27 -4.19 -2.38 7.91
N LEU A 28 -4.13 -2.55 6.59
CA LEU A 28 -4.64 -3.75 5.96
C LEU A 28 -3.53 -4.40 5.16
N ARG A 29 -3.50 -5.72 5.20
CA ARG A 29 -2.49 -6.51 4.50
C ARG A 29 -3.18 -7.51 3.60
N PHE A 30 -2.57 -7.74 2.45
CA PHE A 30 -3.12 -8.66 1.46
C PHE A 30 -2.00 -9.50 0.89
N GLU A 31 -2.37 -10.60 0.26
CA GLU A 31 -1.36 -11.49 -0.30
C GLU A 31 -0.95 -11.07 -1.70
N THR A 32 -1.82 -10.41 -2.43
CA THR A 32 -1.49 -9.98 -3.77
C THR A 32 -1.84 -8.52 -3.93
N GLN A 33 -1.20 -7.89 -4.89
CA GLN A 33 -1.48 -6.50 -5.16
C GLN A 33 -2.91 -6.32 -5.69
N ALA A 34 -3.41 -7.29 -6.44
CA ALA A 34 -4.75 -7.20 -6.96
C ALA A 34 -5.78 -7.11 -5.83
N GLU A 35 -5.58 -7.92 -4.79
CA GLU A 35 -6.47 -7.88 -3.65
C GLU A 35 -6.36 -6.55 -2.91
N ALA A 36 -5.14 -6.05 -2.77
CA ALA A 36 -4.94 -4.79 -2.09
C ALA A 36 -5.59 -3.66 -2.88
N ASP A 37 -5.48 -3.70 -4.20
CA ASP A 37 -6.08 -2.66 -5.04
C ASP A 37 -7.59 -2.64 -4.89
N ILE A 38 -8.21 -3.80 -4.85
CA ILE A 38 -9.65 -3.87 -4.69
C ILE A 38 -10.07 -3.30 -3.34
N ALA A 39 -9.36 -3.67 -2.30
CA ALA A 39 -9.68 -3.16 -0.98
C ALA A 39 -9.45 -1.67 -0.88
N ALA A 40 -8.37 -1.18 -1.50
CA ALA A 40 -8.09 0.26 -1.49
C ALA A 40 -9.20 1.02 -2.20
N ASP A 41 -9.69 0.45 -3.29
CA ASP A 41 -10.78 1.06 -4.03
C ASP A 41 -12.01 1.23 -3.16
N GLN A 42 -12.33 0.19 -2.41
CA GLN A 42 -13.48 0.23 -1.53
C GLN A 42 -13.33 1.29 -0.45
N ARG A 43 -12.11 1.42 0.08
CA ARG A 43 -11.89 2.42 1.12
C ARG A 43 -11.93 3.82 0.55
N ARG A 44 -11.43 4.00 -0.68
CA ARG A 44 -11.51 5.32 -1.31
C ARG A 44 -12.96 5.74 -1.49
N GLU A 45 -13.79 4.81 -1.87
CA GLU A 45 -15.19 5.12 -2.07
C GLU A 45 -15.87 5.45 -0.77
N ALA A 46 -15.35 4.93 0.32
CA ALA A 46 -15.89 5.25 1.63
C ALA A 46 -15.33 6.57 2.18
N GLY A 47 -14.47 7.23 1.41
CA GLY A 47 -13.93 8.52 1.84
C GLY A 47 -12.64 8.45 2.60
N HIS A 48 -11.98 7.30 2.59
CA HIS A 48 -10.71 7.14 3.30
C HIS A 48 -9.55 7.58 2.44
N CYS A 49 -8.50 8.07 3.06
CA CYS A 49 -7.25 8.35 2.38
C CYS A 49 -6.37 7.13 2.47
N ILE A 50 -5.70 6.80 1.39
CA ILE A 50 -4.89 5.58 1.32
C ILE A 50 -3.42 5.94 1.37
N TYR A 51 -2.69 5.25 2.24
CA TYR A 51 -1.24 5.42 2.36
C TYR A 51 -0.61 4.05 2.15
N TRP A 52 0.10 3.89 1.05
CA TRP A 52 0.72 2.62 0.73
C TRP A 52 2.00 2.44 1.53
N ILE A 53 2.19 1.24 2.08
CA ILE A 53 3.37 0.93 2.88
C ILE A 53 4.32 0.14 2.00
N VAL A 54 5.50 0.71 1.73
CA VAL A 54 6.46 0.05 0.86
C VAL A 54 7.82 0.03 1.54
N TRP A 55 8.64 -0.92 1.13
CA TRP A 55 9.99 -1.03 1.65
C TRP A 55 10.89 -0.07 0.91
N ALA A 56 11.56 0.78 1.65
CA ALA A 56 12.50 1.74 1.07
C ALA A 56 13.91 1.21 1.24
N GLU A 57 14.47 0.74 0.14
CA GLU A 57 15.78 0.10 0.17
C GLU A 57 16.86 1.04 0.69
N THR A 58 16.84 2.27 0.25
CA THR A 58 17.86 3.22 0.67
C THR A 58 17.77 3.54 2.15
N LEU A 59 16.58 3.49 2.71
CA LEU A 59 16.39 3.81 4.11
C LEU A 59 16.36 2.58 4.99
N GLN A 60 16.30 1.40 4.37
CA GLN A 60 16.24 0.13 5.09
C GLN A 60 15.09 0.11 6.07
N ARG A 61 13.93 0.57 5.63
CA ARG A 61 12.75 0.54 6.46
C ARG A 61 11.51 0.73 5.60
N PHE A 62 10.35 0.44 6.18
CA PHE A 62 9.10 0.68 5.50
C PHE A 62 8.73 2.14 5.58
N VAL A 63 8.15 2.65 4.52
CA VAL A 63 7.71 4.03 4.48
C VAL A 63 6.27 4.07 4.02
N SER A 64 5.60 5.15 4.37
CA SER A 64 4.21 5.35 4.04
C SER A 64 4.14 6.39 2.92
N ILE A 65 3.52 6.01 1.81
CA ILE A 65 3.44 6.88 0.65
C ILE A 65 1.98 7.24 0.41
N PRO A 66 1.62 8.51 0.48
CA PRO A 66 0.24 8.89 0.24
C PRO A 66 -0.12 8.67 -1.21
N GLU A 67 -1.34 8.21 -1.40
CA GLU A 67 -1.84 7.99 -2.74
C GLU A 67 -2.36 9.32 -3.27
N GLU A 68 -2.11 9.57 -4.52
CA GLU A 68 -2.52 10.82 -5.01
C GLU A 68 -3.94 10.94 -5.29
#